data_772524a2fbaa454c5fc537d7a1a64d8d
#
_entry.id   772524a2fbaa454c5fc537d7a1a64d8d
#
_cell.length_a   1.000
_cell.length_b   1.000
_cell.length_c   1.000
_cell.angle_alpha   90.00
_cell.angle_beta   90.00
_cell.angle_gamma   90.00
#
_symmetry.space_group_name_H-M   'P 1'
#
loop_
_entity.id
_entity.type
_entity.pdbx_description
1 polymer ?
#
loop_
_entity_poly.entity_id
_entity_poly.type
_entity_poly.pdbx_seq_one_letter_code
_entity_poly.pdbx_strand_id
1 'polypeptide(L)'
;MLPVLAGCSEQPTSPEVPTTNTPEQSVSHGPFFPECGGVSDEEVINQTQISSLVNTARTSVGCQWLSGGSIVGPHFSFTWFRGSPIGRERKTMELSRTSVEDISIEGHDGFMGINEDPTVGVNLCEVGIQFGDDFIEWSISYAYEPFPDTCGVAKELTRQSIVNSR
;
A
#
# COMPACT_ATOMS: atom_id res chain seq x y z
N MET A 1 21.20 -81.02 2.35
CA MET A 1 22.22 -79.99 2.09
C MET A 1 21.50 -78.81 1.44
N LEU A 2 21.17 -77.79 2.20
CA LEU A 2 20.64 -76.54 1.70
C LEU A 2 21.71 -75.43 1.79
N PRO A 3 21.93 -74.61 0.77
CA PRO A 3 22.82 -73.51 0.91
C PRO A 3 22.07 -72.29 1.51
N VAL A 4 22.72 -71.67 2.48
CA VAL A 4 22.32 -70.37 3.09
C VAL A 4 22.70 -69.24 2.18
N LEU A 5 21.71 -68.45 1.74
CA LEU A 5 21.94 -67.25 1.03
C LEU A 5 22.08 -66.07 2.02
N ALA A 6 23.27 -65.49 2.12
CA ALA A 6 23.52 -64.24 2.85
C ALA A 6 23.03 -63.06 2.01
N GLY A 7 21.99 -62.36 2.47
CA GLY A 7 21.51 -61.13 1.89
C GLY A 7 22.34 -59.93 2.40
N CYS A 8 23.05 -59.24 1.52
CA CYS A 8 23.62 -57.91 1.82
C CYS A 8 22.50 -56.86 1.82
N SER A 9 22.31 -56.22 2.96
CA SER A 9 21.45 -55.06 3.11
C SER A 9 22.25 -53.80 2.78
N GLU A 10 22.11 -53.28 1.56
CA GLU A 10 22.61 -51.95 1.21
C GLU A 10 21.60 -50.92 1.66
N GLN A 11 22.01 -50.11 2.62
CA GLN A 11 21.26 -48.97 3.13
C GLN A 11 21.52 -47.79 2.17
N PRO A 12 20.48 -47.17 1.59
CA PRO A 12 20.67 -46.00 0.75
C PRO A 12 21.10 -44.80 1.61
N THR A 13 22.30 -44.32 1.40
CA THR A 13 22.76 -42.99 1.88
C THR A 13 21.96 -41.93 1.18
N SER A 14 21.07 -41.22 1.89
CA SER A 14 20.45 -40.00 1.43
C SER A 14 21.51 -38.93 1.16
N PRO A 15 21.44 -38.23 0.04
CA PRO A 15 22.32 -37.08 -0.20
C PRO A 15 21.99 -35.98 0.81
N GLU A 16 22.98 -35.55 1.59
CA GLU A 16 22.92 -34.34 2.39
C GLU A 16 22.65 -33.14 1.44
N VAL A 17 21.50 -32.53 1.60
CA VAL A 17 21.17 -31.23 0.96
C VAL A 17 22.02 -30.19 1.67
N PRO A 18 22.89 -29.44 0.97
CA PRO A 18 23.62 -28.34 1.60
C PRO A 18 22.63 -27.29 2.09
N THR A 19 22.52 -27.14 3.40
CA THR A 19 21.83 -26.01 4.02
C THR A 19 22.61 -24.74 3.72
N THR A 20 22.29 -24.07 2.64
CA THR A 20 22.70 -22.70 2.42
C THR A 20 21.99 -21.85 3.47
N ASN A 21 22.72 -21.47 4.53
CA ASN A 21 22.33 -20.42 5.45
C ASN A 21 22.35 -19.10 4.67
N THR A 22 21.27 -18.79 3.97
CA THR A 22 20.99 -17.45 3.49
C THR A 22 20.76 -16.61 4.75
N PRO A 23 21.49 -15.50 4.97
CA PRO A 23 21.21 -14.62 6.09
C PRO A 23 19.75 -14.18 5.97
N GLU A 24 18.97 -14.46 7.01
CA GLU A 24 17.62 -13.94 7.14
C GLU A 24 17.76 -12.40 7.14
N GLN A 25 17.37 -11.75 6.03
CA GLN A 25 17.35 -10.31 5.96
C GLN A 25 16.33 -9.83 7.01
N SER A 26 16.83 -9.18 8.06
CA SER A 26 15.97 -8.60 9.09
C SER A 26 15.09 -7.54 8.45
N VAL A 27 13.78 -7.76 8.44
CA VAL A 27 12.80 -6.80 7.95
C VAL A 27 12.78 -5.60 8.90
N SER A 28 13.03 -4.41 8.36
CA SER A 28 12.97 -3.15 9.13
C SER A 28 11.60 -2.51 8.92
N HIS A 29 10.71 -2.73 9.89
CA HIS A 29 9.40 -2.09 9.88
C HIS A 29 9.50 -0.61 10.27
N GLY A 30 8.64 0.22 9.68
CA GLY A 30 8.43 1.61 10.04
C GLY A 30 7.58 1.76 11.31
N PRO A 31 7.06 2.98 11.59
CA PRO A 31 6.20 3.25 12.72
C PRO A 31 4.88 2.46 12.60
N PHE A 32 4.17 2.34 13.70
CA PHE A 32 2.81 1.80 13.71
C PHE A 32 1.82 2.87 13.25
N PHE A 33 1.01 2.54 12.24
CA PHE A 33 -0.10 3.37 11.81
C PHE A 33 -1.39 2.88 12.48
N PRO A 34 -2.11 3.77 13.20
CA PRO A 34 -3.44 3.44 13.71
C PRO A 34 -4.41 3.11 12.57
N GLU A 35 -5.56 2.55 12.92
CA GLU A 35 -6.64 2.25 11.95
C GLU A 35 -6.94 3.47 11.07
N CYS A 36 -7.10 3.25 9.77
CA CYS A 36 -7.27 4.30 8.75
C CYS A 36 -6.11 5.33 8.70
N GLY A 37 -4.89 4.94 9.08
CA GLY A 37 -3.77 5.87 9.19
C GLY A 37 -3.93 6.90 10.31
N GLY A 38 -4.79 6.65 11.30
CA GLY A 38 -5.10 7.59 12.37
C GLY A 38 -5.91 8.81 11.93
N VAL A 39 -6.53 8.75 10.75
CA VAL A 39 -7.39 9.82 10.22
C VAL A 39 -8.86 9.43 10.42
N SER A 40 -9.67 10.33 10.97
CA SER A 40 -11.09 10.08 11.22
C SER A 40 -11.93 10.20 9.95
N ASP A 41 -13.11 9.56 9.92
CA ASP A 41 -14.06 9.68 8.81
C ASP A 41 -14.47 11.15 8.60
N GLU A 42 -14.63 11.92 9.68
CA GLU A 42 -14.98 13.34 9.62
C GLU A 42 -13.86 14.15 8.92
N GLU A 43 -12.60 13.85 9.22
CA GLU A 43 -11.48 14.54 8.57
C GLU A 43 -11.37 14.18 7.08
N VAL A 44 -11.60 12.90 6.72
CA VAL A 44 -11.66 12.51 5.31
C VAL A 44 -12.79 13.26 4.58
N ILE A 45 -13.97 13.38 5.19
CA ILE A 45 -15.10 14.16 4.63
C ILE A 45 -14.70 15.64 4.47
N ASN A 46 -14.07 16.23 5.48
CA ASN A 46 -13.66 17.63 5.45
C ASN A 46 -12.65 17.92 4.35
N GLN A 47 -11.62 17.06 4.21
CA GLN A 47 -10.59 17.23 3.19
C GLN A 47 -11.12 16.98 1.77
N THR A 48 -11.92 15.94 1.59
CA THR A 48 -12.46 15.57 0.28
C THR A 48 -13.65 16.42 -0.15
N GLN A 49 -14.32 17.10 0.78
CA GLN A 49 -15.56 17.88 0.59
C GLN A 49 -16.73 17.05 0.06
N ILE A 50 -16.72 15.74 0.30
CA ILE A 50 -17.83 14.83 -0.07
C ILE A 50 -18.59 14.43 1.19
N SER A 51 -19.71 15.11 1.46
CA SER A 51 -20.51 14.89 2.66
C SER A 51 -21.24 13.53 2.72
N SER A 52 -21.38 12.86 1.59
CA SER A 52 -22.03 11.55 1.48
C SER A 52 -21.09 10.37 1.62
N LEU A 53 -19.84 10.58 2.04
CA LEU A 53 -18.87 9.49 2.22
C LEU A 53 -19.32 8.52 3.32
N VAL A 54 -19.20 7.24 2.98
CA VAL A 54 -19.39 6.12 3.91
C VAL A 54 -18.11 5.29 3.93
N ASN A 55 -17.59 5.02 5.12
CA ASN A 55 -16.52 4.06 5.29
C ASN A 55 -17.06 2.64 5.06
N THR A 56 -16.73 2.05 3.94
CA THR A 56 -17.26 0.76 3.47
C THR A 56 -16.35 -0.42 3.78
N ALA A 57 -15.08 -0.17 4.11
CA ALA A 57 -14.14 -1.19 4.53
C ALA A 57 -13.18 -0.59 5.56
N ARG A 58 -13.02 -1.30 6.69
CA ARG A 58 -12.16 -0.89 7.79
C ARG A 58 -11.44 -2.11 8.34
N THR A 59 -10.12 -2.09 8.22
CA THR A 59 -9.23 -3.15 8.69
C THR A 59 -8.00 -2.55 9.39
N SER A 60 -7.19 -3.37 10.01
CA SER A 60 -5.94 -2.93 10.64
C SER A 60 -4.88 -2.38 9.66
N VAL A 61 -5.05 -2.64 8.35
CA VAL A 61 -4.09 -2.25 7.31
C VAL A 61 -4.72 -1.43 6.19
N GLY A 62 -5.99 -1.09 6.29
CA GLY A 62 -6.61 -0.28 5.24
C GLY A 62 -8.04 0.11 5.52
N CYS A 63 -8.43 1.24 4.95
CA CYS A 63 -9.79 1.78 5.00
C CYS A 63 -10.20 2.26 3.62
N GLN A 64 -11.50 2.19 3.33
CA GLN A 64 -12.07 2.63 2.08
C GLN A 64 -13.33 3.44 2.31
N TRP A 65 -13.47 4.54 1.60
CA TRP A 65 -14.64 5.42 1.64
C TRP A 65 -15.22 5.56 0.24
N LEU A 66 -16.53 5.37 0.14
CA LEU A 66 -17.29 5.52 -1.09
C LEU A 66 -18.41 6.55 -0.91
N SER A 67 -18.67 7.37 -1.92
CA SER A 67 -19.81 8.30 -1.92
C SER A 67 -21.12 7.54 -1.93
N GLY A 68 -21.94 7.72 -0.88
CA GLY A 68 -23.20 7.00 -0.69
C GLY A 68 -23.05 5.48 -0.64
N GLY A 69 -21.82 4.96 -0.37
CA GLY A 69 -21.53 3.52 -0.39
C GLY A 69 -21.46 2.90 -1.80
N SER A 70 -21.47 3.72 -2.86
CA SER A 70 -21.48 3.27 -4.25
C SER A 70 -20.07 3.18 -4.83
N ILE A 71 -19.77 2.09 -5.54
CA ILE A 71 -18.50 1.91 -6.27
C ILE A 71 -18.40 2.76 -7.55
N VAL A 72 -19.48 3.41 -7.96
CA VAL A 72 -19.58 4.24 -9.19
C VAL A 72 -19.49 5.71 -8.83
N GLY A 73 -18.52 6.13 -8.06
CA GLY A 73 -18.43 7.52 -7.63
C GLY A 73 -17.07 7.84 -7.05
N PRO A 74 -16.95 8.97 -6.35
CA PRO A 74 -15.76 9.30 -5.60
C PRO A 74 -15.37 8.15 -4.67
N HIS A 75 -14.09 7.81 -4.72
CA HIS A 75 -13.51 6.66 -4.03
C HIS A 75 -12.18 7.06 -3.40
N PHE A 76 -12.07 6.83 -2.12
CA PHE A 76 -10.88 7.20 -1.35
C PHE A 76 -10.43 6.03 -0.51
N SER A 77 -9.11 5.83 -0.39
CA SER A 77 -8.58 4.74 0.41
C SER A 77 -7.26 5.08 1.08
N PHE A 78 -7.07 4.51 2.25
CA PHE A 78 -5.79 4.39 2.94
C PHE A 78 -5.37 2.93 2.96
N THR A 79 -4.11 2.65 2.66
CA THR A 79 -3.54 1.31 2.77
C THR A 79 -2.16 1.37 3.41
N TRP A 80 -1.88 0.45 4.34
CA TRP A 80 -0.57 0.23 4.94
C TRP A 80 -0.01 -1.10 4.46
N PHE A 81 1.02 -1.03 3.64
CA PHE A 81 1.71 -2.19 3.08
C PHE A 81 2.89 -2.58 3.95
N ARG A 82 2.82 -3.72 4.59
CA ARG A 82 3.86 -4.23 5.48
C ARG A 82 4.76 -5.23 4.77
N GLY A 83 6.07 -5.02 4.91
CA GLY A 83 7.08 -5.87 4.27
C GLY A 83 6.95 -5.91 2.75
N SER A 84 6.46 -4.84 2.14
CA SER A 84 6.23 -4.75 0.70
C SER A 84 7.10 -3.65 0.09
N PRO A 85 7.83 -3.95 -0.99
CA PRO A 85 8.71 -2.95 -1.60
C PRO A 85 7.90 -1.89 -2.35
N ILE A 86 8.01 -0.63 -1.91
CA ILE A 86 7.37 0.54 -2.53
C ILE A 86 7.72 0.70 -4.02
N GLY A 87 8.93 0.28 -4.41
CA GLY A 87 9.38 0.35 -5.80
C GLY A 87 8.55 -0.50 -6.77
N ARG A 88 7.87 -1.56 -6.30
CA ARG A 88 6.93 -2.33 -7.12
C ARG A 88 5.68 -1.51 -7.40
N GLU A 89 5.14 -0.87 -6.37
CA GLU A 89 3.94 -0.02 -6.50
C GLU A 89 4.22 1.16 -7.43
N ARG A 90 5.33 1.86 -7.22
CA ARG A 90 5.78 2.92 -8.12
C ARG A 90 5.82 2.49 -9.59
N LYS A 91 6.39 1.32 -9.90
CA LYS A 91 6.43 0.79 -11.29
C LYS A 91 5.05 0.51 -11.85
N THR A 92 4.13 0.03 -11.03
CA THR A 92 2.73 -0.17 -11.43
C THR A 92 2.08 1.17 -11.80
N MET A 93 2.32 2.21 -11.00
CA MET A 93 1.85 3.57 -11.29
C MET A 93 2.46 4.13 -12.58
N GLU A 94 3.75 3.95 -12.81
CA GLU A 94 4.44 4.39 -14.05
C GLU A 94 3.83 3.80 -15.33
N LEU A 95 3.19 2.62 -15.23
CA LEU A 95 2.53 1.95 -16.36
C LEU A 95 1.07 2.38 -16.55
N SER A 96 0.44 2.98 -15.54
CA SER A 96 -1.02 3.17 -15.49
C SER A 96 -1.46 4.60 -15.22
N ARG A 97 -0.55 5.50 -14.85
CA ARG A 97 -0.85 6.91 -14.54
C ARG A 97 -0.29 7.82 -15.62
N THR A 98 -0.85 9.03 -15.70
CA THR A 98 -0.38 10.07 -16.61
C THR A 98 1.03 10.53 -16.27
N SER A 99 1.33 10.65 -14.97
CA SER A 99 2.68 10.94 -14.46
C SER A 99 2.92 10.32 -13.09
N VAL A 100 4.21 10.12 -12.77
CA VAL A 100 4.67 9.71 -11.42
C VAL A 100 5.83 10.61 -11.04
N GLU A 101 5.73 11.24 -9.89
CA GLU A 101 6.70 12.21 -9.38
C GLU A 101 7.28 11.75 -8.05
N ASP A 102 8.56 12.08 -7.78
CA ASP A 102 9.16 11.91 -6.47
C ASP A 102 8.66 13.01 -5.53
N ILE A 103 8.33 12.64 -4.30
CA ILE A 103 7.92 13.58 -3.26
C ILE A 103 8.57 13.23 -1.92
N SER A 104 8.56 14.20 -1.01
CA SER A 104 8.89 13.99 0.39
C SER A 104 7.85 14.69 1.28
N ILE A 105 7.32 13.98 2.28
CA ILE A 105 6.34 14.51 3.24
C ILE A 105 6.86 14.20 4.65
N GLU A 106 6.93 15.23 5.51
CA GLU A 106 7.46 15.14 6.86
C GLU A 106 8.86 14.49 6.93
N GLY A 107 9.68 14.70 5.89
CA GLY A 107 11.04 14.16 5.81
C GLY A 107 11.12 12.69 5.37
N HIS A 108 10.04 12.09 4.94
CA HIS A 108 9.98 10.74 4.38
C HIS A 108 9.76 10.78 2.87
N ASP A 109 10.57 10.01 2.16
CA ASP A 109 10.55 9.97 0.70
C ASP A 109 9.49 9.00 0.18
N GLY A 110 8.99 9.29 -1.01
CA GLY A 110 8.01 8.46 -1.68
C GLY A 110 7.73 8.93 -3.10
N PHE A 111 6.55 8.60 -3.59
CA PHE A 111 6.09 8.98 -4.91
C PHE A 111 4.65 9.50 -4.88
N MET A 112 4.29 10.22 -5.92
CA MET A 112 2.93 10.65 -6.21
C MET A 112 2.56 10.24 -7.64
N GLY A 113 1.57 9.37 -7.78
CA GLY A 113 0.98 8.96 -9.05
C GLY A 113 -0.23 9.82 -9.38
N ILE A 114 -0.27 10.37 -10.61
CA ILE A 114 -1.30 11.31 -11.03
C ILE A 114 -1.99 10.78 -12.28
N ASN A 115 -3.33 10.82 -12.30
CA ASN A 115 -4.10 10.68 -13.52
C ASN A 115 -4.78 12.01 -13.85
N GLU A 116 -4.48 12.53 -15.04
CA GLU A 116 -5.04 13.74 -15.55
C GLU A 116 -5.90 13.44 -16.79
N ASP A 117 -7.18 13.73 -16.68
CA ASP A 117 -8.11 13.67 -17.81
C ASP A 117 -8.05 15.01 -18.58
N PRO A 118 -7.94 15.00 -19.92
CA PRO A 118 -7.85 16.22 -20.70
C PRO A 118 -9.05 17.19 -20.58
N THR A 119 -10.20 16.67 -20.14
CA THR A 119 -11.44 17.43 -20.02
C THR A 119 -11.65 18.01 -18.63
N VAL A 120 -11.39 17.18 -17.59
CA VAL A 120 -11.72 17.53 -16.20
C VAL A 120 -10.49 17.80 -15.33
N GLY A 121 -9.28 17.57 -15.85
CA GLY A 121 -8.03 17.79 -15.12
C GLY A 121 -7.65 16.61 -14.22
N VAL A 122 -6.90 16.88 -13.14
CA VAL A 122 -6.40 15.85 -12.23
C VAL A 122 -7.54 15.28 -11.38
N ASN A 123 -7.98 14.08 -11.72
CA ASN A 123 -9.10 13.40 -11.07
C ASN A 123 -8.70 12.23 -10.17
N LEU A 124 -7.45 11.78 -10.23
CA LEU A 124 -6.87 10.77 -9.37
C LEU A 124 -5.47 11.19 -8.93
N CYS A 125 -5.19 11.07 -7.65
CA CYS A 125 -3.86 11.25 -7.09
C CYS A 125 -3.61 10.21 -6.00
N GLU A 126 -2.48 9.53 -6.10
CA GLU A 126 -2.04 8.50 -5.16
C GLU A 126 -0.69 8.89 -4.59
N VAL A 127 -0.58 8.86 -3.27
CA VAL A 127 0.65 9.24 -2.56
C VAL A 127 1.13 8.06 -1.74
N GLY A 128 2.28 7.49 -2.14
CA GLY A 128 2.98 6.42 -1.42
C GLY A 128 4.21 6.96 -0.70
N ILE A 129 4.32 6.70 0.61
CA ILE A 129 5.48 7.13 1.44
C ILE A 129 6.11 5.94 2.12
N GLN A 130 7.45 5.81 2.00
CA GLN A 130 8.23 4.68 2.50
C GLN A 130 8.65 4.86 3.95
N PHE A 131 8.63 3.74 4.70
CA PHE A 131 9.10 3.62 6.08
C PHE A 131 9.84 2.29 6.24
N GLY A 132 11.14 2.28 6.01
CA GLY A 132 11.92 1.03 6.01
C GLY A 132 11.41 0.08 4.91
N ASP A 133 10.99 -1.13 5.31
CA ASP A 133 10.41 -2.12 4.40
C ASP A 133 8.88 -2.03 4.29
N ASP A 134 8.26 -1.07 4.98
CA ASP A 134 6.83 -0.78 4.90
C ASP A 134 6.59 0.50 4.07
N PHE A 135 5.37 0.68 3.58
CA PHE A 135 4.92 1.98 3.06
C PHE A 135 3.42 2.18 3.31
N ILE A 136 2.98 3.43 3.35
CA ILE A 136 1.57 3.79 3.35
C ILE A 136 1.20 4.40 2.00
N GLU A 137 -0.08 4.29 1.65
CA GLU A 137 -0.63 4.92 0.45
C GLU A 137 -2.01 5.51 0.73
N TRP A 138 -2.20 6.75 0.31
CA TRP A 138 -3.50 7.38 0.14
C TRP A 138 -3.84 7.49 -1.34
N SER A 139 -5.00 6.97 -1.73
CA SER A 139 -5.54 7.09 -3.08
C SER A 139 -6.81 7.93 -3.05
N ILE A 140 -6.82 9.01 -3.81
CA ILE A 140 -7.91 9.99 -3.91
C ILE A 140 -8.42 10.03 -5.33
N SER A 141 -9.63 9.53 -5.56
CA SER A 141 -10.25 9.45 -6.88
C SER A 141 -11.62 10.14 -6.88
N TYR A 142 -11.78 11.14 -7.73
CA TYR A 142 -13.05 11.81 -7.97
C TYR A 142 -13.65 11.33 -9.29
N ALA A 143 -14.98 11.17 -9.32
CA ALA A 143 -15.66 10.68 -10.51
C ALA A 143 -16.15 11.81 -11.44
N TYR A 144 -16.43 12.99 -10.88
CA TYR A 144 -17.00 14.12 -11.60
C TYR A 144 -16.70 15.45 -10.91
N GLU A 145 -16.74 16.53 -11.68
CA GLU A 145 -16.58 17.90 -11.22
C GLU A 145 -17.81 18.45 -10.46
N PRO A 146 -17.61 19.50 -9.65
CA PRO A 146 -16.34 20.06 -9.24
C PRO A 146 -15.69 19.26 -8.11
N PHE A 147 -14.36 19.21 -8.09
CA PHE A 147 -13.61 18.58 -7.00
C PHE A 147 -12.47 19.51 -6.53
N PRO A 148 -12.01 19.39 -5.28
CA PRO A 148 -10.89 20.16 -4.75
C PRO A 148 -9.56 19.74 -5.40
N ASP A 149 -8.45 20.38 -5.02
CA ASP A 149 -7.10 19.96 -5.42
C ASP A 149 -6.86 18.51 -4.99
N THR A 150 -7.01 17.59 -5.93
CA THR A 150 -6.94 16.14 -5.71
C THR A 150 -5.62 15.72 -5.06
N CYS A 151 -4.50 16.25 -5.55
CA CYS A 151 -3.19 15.94 -4.99
C CYS A 151 -2.91 16.68 -3.68
N GLY A 152 -3.47 17.87 -3.49
CA GLY A 152 -3.44 18.56 -2.21
C GLY A 152 -4.12 17.76 -1.11
N VAL A 153 -5.30 17.19 -1.39
CA VAL A 153 -6.03 16.30 -0.47
C VAL A 153 -5.21 15.05 -0.16
N ALA A 154 -4.66 14.37 -1.17
CA ALA A 154 -3.86 13.17 -0.98
C ALA A 154 -2.62 13.43 -0.11
N LYS A 155 -1.89 14.52 -0.36
CA LYS A 155 -0.71 14.93 0.43
C LYS A 155 -1.08 15.27 1.87
N GLU A 156 -2.17 15.98 2.09
CA GLU A 156 -2.59 16.38 3.43
C GLU A 156 -3.03 15.17 4.28
N LEU A 157 -3.83 14.26 3.74
CA LEU A 157 -4.22 13.03 4.43
C LEU A 157 -3.01 12.14 4.72
N THR A 158 -2.05 12.06 3.81
CA THR A 158 -0.77 11.36 4.02
C THR A 158 0.02 12.00 5.15
N ARG A 159 0.16 13.34 5.16
CA ARG A 159 0.84 14.09 6.22
C ARG A 159 0.20 13.81 7.59
N GLN A 160 -1.12 13.83 7.67
CA GLN A 160 -1.85 13.54 8.92
C GLN A 160 -1.59 12.11 9.40
N SER A 161 -1.57 11.12 8.49
CA SER A 161 -1.24 9.74 8.84
C SER A 161 0.17 9.61 9.42
N ILE A 162 1.15 10.33 8.85
CA ILE A 162 2.52 10.34 9.34
C ILE A 162 2.58 10.94 10.75
N VAL A 163 1.96 12.10 10.96
CA VAL A 163 1.94 12.78 12.27
C VAL A 163 1.21 11.96 13.34
N ASN A 164 0.20 11.19 12.97
CA ASN A 164 -0.57 10.35 13.89
C ASN A 164 0.06 8.96 14.11
N SER A 165 1.16 8.61 13.42
CA SER A 165 1.88 7.35 13.60
C SER A 165 2.59 7.28 14.97
N ARG A 166 2.90 6.05 15.45
CA ARG A 166 3.49 5.82 16.78
C ARG A 166 4.76 4.97 16.70
#